data_9aac6a18331170028ed62c01ed11f9a8
#
_entry.id   9aac6a18331170028ed62c01ed11f9a8
#
_cell.length_a   1.000
_cell.length_b   1.000
_cell.length_c   1.000
_cell.angle_alpha   90.00
_cell.angle_beta   90.00
_cell.angle_gamma   90.00
#
_symmetry.space_group_name_H-M   'P 1'
#
loop_
_entity.id
_entity.type
_entity.pdbx_description
1 polymer ?
#
loop_
_entity_poly.entity_id
_entity_poly.type
_entity_poly.pdbx_seq_one_letter_code
_entity_poly.pdbx_strand_id
1 'polypeptide(L)'
;MKKLYGLLLLILLVSSAQAQTPNQYQPYSFDFYQKLNDKVYDSGTSFHSSIKPYFLDDSILSAAVDSFKNIGADTLRRSWVRRKLLTEHLVDIKKEDYTFYADYLPDLLIGRDHQAGNIWLNTRGYQFGGTIGEKFSFYTSGFENQAVFPAYIADFVDDNQVVPGQVGGKFGTDVKDWAYSTASLSYTANKYLNVTLAYDKNFIGDGYRSMLLSDVSANYSFLRLRASLGSVQYQTVFAYMLDPGAPKLTNDRRLGDRGKWGAFHYLDWNVNKRFSLGFFQAVTWADAEPEGKRGFDFNYVHPFVFLRPIESANSTSPDKMRLGINTKYEVLKNTTVYGQFMIDEFTAKEFFAKNGYWANKWALQLGFRGSNLFGISRLNYLGEFNTARPYTYAHFDRVSNYSNYNQPLAHPFGANFREFVGLLNYSVKRFDFSGQLMYAYYGLDPAGENFGKNIFLSYNTRSLDYNSKVGNGIATDLYFAKGKVSYLINPNYNLRLEASATSRMEENLMNNNRTLFMTFGLRSSFRNFYDDF
;
A
#
# COMPACT_ATOMS: atom_id res chain seq x y z
N MET A 1 17.26 55.12 16.86
CA MET A 1 17.66 54.25 15.73
C MET A 1 18.58 53.09 16.17
N LYS A 2 19.67 53.27 16.90
CA LYS A 2 20.58 52.20 17.33
C LYS A 2 19.91 51.08 18.15
N LYS A 3 18.89 51.39 18.98
CA LYS A 3 18.13 50.37 19.74
C LYS A 3 17.17 49.55 18.89
N LEU A 4 16.70 50.08 17.74
CA LEU A 4 15.82 49.36 16.80
C LEU A 4 16.61 48.35 15.98
N TYR A 5 17.85 48.66 15.60
CA TYR A 5 18.74 47.72 14.91
C TYR A 5 19.18 46.56 15.82
N GLY A 6 19.38 46.85 17.13
CA GLY A 6 19.65 45.79 18.11
C GLY A 6 18.48 44.83 18.30
N LEU A 7 17.23 45.33 18.28
CA LEU A 7 16.04 44.51 18.38
C LEU A 7 15.81 43.68 17.10
N LEU A 8 16.06 44.27 15.92
CA LEU A 8 16.00 43.56 14.64
C LEU A 8 17.09 42.47 14.53
N LEU A 9 18.31 42.76 15.02
CA LEU A 9 19.39 41.76 15.07
C LEU A 9 19.09 40.64 16.06
N LEU A 10 18.46 40.95 17.21
CA LEU A 10 18.03 39.94 18.18
C LEU A 10 16.88 39.05 17.63
N ILE A 11 15.94 39.64 16.88
CA ILE A 11 14.87 38.89 16.20
C ILE A 11 15.44 38.01 15.08
N LEU A 12 16.47 38.47 14.37
CA LEU A 12 17.18 37.66 13.37
C LEU A 12 18.03 36.53 14.00
N LEU A 13 18.55 36.74 15.22
CA LEU A 13 19.31 35.71 15.94
C LEU A 13 18.43 34.68 16.65
N VAL A 14 17.17 34.99 16.96
CA VAL A 14 16.20 34.05 17.56
C VAL A 14 15.48 33.22 16.48
N SER A 15 15.57 33.61 15.21
CA SER A 15 15.03 32.81 14.09
C SER A 15 16.00 31.73 13.59
N SER A 16 17.17 31.56 14.21
CA SER A 16 18.14 30.54 13.85
C SER A 16 18.09 29.38 14.84
N ALA A 17 17.93 28.21 14.27
CA ALA A 17 18.12 26.87 14.84
C ALA A 17 16.91 26.23 15.52
N GLN A 18 15.83 26.04 14.78
CA GLN A 18 15.24 24.70 14.80
C GLN A 18 15.74 24.01 13.54
N ALA A 19 16.79 23.23 13.68
CA ALA A 19 17.22 22.27 12.66
C ALA A 19 16.06 21.31 12.48
N GLN A 20 15.20 21.57 11.47
CA GLN A 20 14.17 20.62 11.08
C GLN A 20 14.91 19.43 10.46
N THR A 21 14.71 18.26 11.05
CA THR A 21 15.23 17.02 10.48
C THR A 21 14.74 16.94 9.03
N PRO A 22 15.62 16.72 8.05
CA PRO A 22 15.19 16.61 6.67
C PRO A 22 14.11 15.54 6.54
N ASN A 23 13.06 15.83 5.82
CA ASN A 23 11.94 14.91 5.56
C ASN A 23 12.44 13.69 4.77
N GLN A 24 12.91 12.67 5.46
CA GLN A 24 13.34 11.43 4.85
C GLN A 24 12.12 10.54 4.58
N TYR A 25 11.98 10.15 3.34
CA TYR A 25 11.00 9.16 2.92
C TYR A 25 11.38 7.76 3.44
N GLN A 26 10.46 7.10 4.15
CA GLN A 26 10.62 5.71 4.55
C GLN A 26 9.72 4.83 3.66
N PRO A 27 10.29 4.01 2.76
CA PRO A 27 9.50 3.12 1.92
C PRO A 27 8.50 2.28 2.73
N TYR A 28 7.29 2.11 2.22
CA TYR A 28 6.29 1.33 2.90
C TYR A 28 6.60 -0.17 2.79
N SER A 29 6.85 -0.78 3.93
CA SER A 29 6.95 -2.21 4.12
C SER A 29 6.16 -2.59 5.36
N PHE A 30 5.15 -3.45 5.21
CA PHE A 30 4.33 -3.88 6.34
C PHE A 30 5.18 -4.51 7.44
N ASP A 31 6.10 -5.42 7.09
CA ASP A 31 7.00 -6.08 8.04
C ASP A 31 7.89 -5.10 8.80
N PHE A 32 8.40 -4.07 8.12
CA PHE A 32 9.22 -3.05 8.78
C PHE A 32 8.36 -2.14 9.67
N TYR A 33 7.17 -1.73 9.19
CA TYR A 33 6.30 -0.80 9.92
C TYR A 33 5.72 -1.43 11.19
N GLN A 34 5.57 -2.77 11.25
CA GLN A 34 5.19 -3.46 12.48
C GLN A 34 6.17 -3.22 13.64
N LYS A 35 7.44 -2.99 13.34
CA LYS A 35 8.48 -2.67 14.35
C LYS A 35 8.29 -1.29 14.98
N LEU A 36 7.50 -0.42 14.34
CA LEU A 36 7.20 0.94 14.80
C LEU A 36 5.87 1.03 15.56
N ASN A 37 5.12 -0.07 15.69
CA ASN A 37 3.77 -0.07 16.24
C ASN A 37 3.67 0.55 17.63
N ASP A 38 4.61 0.23 18.52
CA ASP A 38 4.64 0.74 19.90
C ASP A 38 4.81 2.27 19.99
N LYS A 39 5.29 2.91 18.92
CA LYS A 39 5.46 4.38 18.82
C LYS A 39 4.33 5.02 18.02
N VAL A 40 3.97 4.42 16.90
CA VAL A 40 2.98 4.95 15.95
C VAL A 40 1.56 4.91 16.54
N TYR A 41 1.24 3.87 17.33
CA TYR A 41 -0.08 3.68 17.94
C TYR A 41 -0.13 4.03 19.44
N ASP A 42 0.89 4.72 19.96
CA ASP A 42 0.88 5.28 21.29
C ASP A 42 0.04 6.56 21.32
N SER A 43 -0.98 6.61 22.16
CA SER A 43 -1.86 7.78 22.35
C SER A 43 -1.12 9.04 22.78
N GLY A 44 0.09 8.90 23.32
CA GLY A 44 0.95 10.05 23.66
C GLY A 44 1.48 10.83 22.47
N THR A 45 1.56 10.21 21.27
CA THR A 45 2.19 10.81 20.11
C THR A 45 1.24 11.59 19.20
N SER A 46 -0.06 11.30 19.20
CA SER A 46 -1.06 11.86 18.26
C SER A 46 -0.64 11.72 16.78
N PHE A 47 0.05 10.62 16.44
CA PHE A 47 0.58 10.39 15.10
C PHE A 47 -0.53 10.02 14.11
N HIS A 48 -0.46 10.54 12.87
CA HIS A 48 -1.39 10.24 11.77
C HIS A 48 -1.01 8.90 11.10
N SER A 49 -1.30 7.79 11.78
CA SER A 49 -0.87 6.44 11.41
C SER A 49 -1.52 5.87 10.16
N SER A 50 -2.66 6.42 9.75
CA SER A 50 -3.46 5.93 8.63
C SER A 50 -2.89 6.32 7.26
N ILE A 51 -1.95 7.26 7.17
CA ILE A 51 -1.36 7.73 5.92
C ILE A 51 0.04 7.15 5.73
N LYS A 52 0.24 6.33 4.70
CA LYS A 52 1.53 5.70 4.39
C LYS A 52 1.90 5.95 2.92
N PRO A 53 3.19 6.02 2.58
CA PRO A 53 4.41 5.90 3.42
C PRO A 53 4.57 7.01 4.44
N TYR A 54 5.21 6.69 5.59
CA TYR A 54 5.53 7.68 6.61
C TYR A 54 6.70 8.56 6.20
N PHE A 55 6.64 9.83 6.60
CA PHE A 55 7.79 10.75 6.55
C PHE A 55 8.42 10.83 7.94
N LEU A 56 9.75 10.88 7.98
CA LEU A 56 10.52 10.97 9.22
C LEU A 56 10.68 12.44 9.65
N ASP A 57 9.62 13.24 9.55
CA ASP A 57 9.53 14.61 10.04
C ASP A 57 9.17 14.70 11.53
N ASP A 58 8.68 13.60 12.10
CA ASP A 58 8.45 13.45 13.52
C ASP A 58 9.71 12.93 14.22
N SER A 59 10.15 13.61 15.27
CA SER A 59 11.38 13.27 16.01
C SER A 59 11.29 11.89 16.69
N ILE A 60 10.09 11.48 17.12
CA ILE A 60 9.85 10.18 17.77
C ILE A 60 9.97 9.06 16.75
N LEU A 61 9.36 9.24 15.57
CA LEU A 61 9.41 8.26 14.49
C LEU A 61 10.82 8.14 13.93
N SER A 62 11.50 9.27 13.70
CA SER A 62 12.91 9.30 13.28
C SER A 62 13.81 8.55 14.27
N ALA A 63 13.70 8.85 15.56
CA ALA A 63 14.47 8.17 16.62
C ALA A 63 14.15 6.66 16.68
N ALA A 64 12.90 6.26 16.47
CA ALA A 64 12.52 4.85 16.42
C ALA A 64 13.17 4.13 15.23
N VAL A 65 13.12 4.71 14.03
CA VAL A 65 13.77 4.17 12.83
C VAL A 65 15.28 4.09 13.01
N ASP A 66 15.91 5.11 13.55
CA ASP A 66 17.35 5.12 13.84
C ASP A 66 17.74 4.05 14.86
N SER A 67 16.91 3.83 15.88
CA SER A 67 17.10 2.73 16.83
C SER A 67 17.10 1.36 16.15
N PHE A 68 16.26 1.15 15.14
CA PHE A 68 16.26 -0.10 14.36
C PHE A 68 17.47 -0.20 13.42
N LYS A 69 17.83 0.89 12.76
CA LYS A 69 19.02 0.92 11.89
C LYS A 69 20.31 0.64 12.68
N ASN A 70 20.32 0.97 13.95
CA ASN A 70 21.46 0.76 14.84
C ASN A 70 21.41 -0.56 15.64
N ILE A 71 20.44 -1.46 15.41
CA ILE A 71 20.36 -2.74 16.11
C ILE A 71 21.65 -3.55 15.91
N GLY A 72 22.36 -3.81 17.02
CA GLY A 72 23.62 -4.54 17.01
C GLY A 72 24.75 -3.81 16.31
N ALA A 73 24.65 -2.49 16.15
CA ALA A 73 25.79 -1.66 15.82
C ALA A 73 26.78 -1.75 16.97
N ASP A 74 27.94 -2.31 16.66
CA ASP A 74 29.01 -2.50 17.63
C ASP A 74 29.92 -1.25 17.59
N THR A 75 30.25 -0.73 18.75
CA THR A 75 31.20 0.39 18.90
C THR A 75 32.66 -0.01 18.62
N LEU A 76 32.92 -1.31 18.42
CA LEU A 76 34.25 -1.81 18.07
C LEU A 76 34.70 -1.33 16.69
N ARG A 77 35.98 -0.98 16.55
CA ARG A 77 36.59 -0.64 15.26
C ARG A 77 36.56 -1.86 14.33
N ARG A 78 35.65 -1.84 13.35
CA ARG A 78 35.54 -2.87 12.31
C ARG A 78 36.27 -2.43 11.04
N SER A 79 36.72 -3.41 10.24
CA SER A 79 37.23 -3.15 8.90
C SER A 79 36.14 -2.49 8.03
N TRP A 80 36.55 -1.73 7.01
CA TRP A 80 35.64 -1.06 6.08
C TRP A 80 34.60 -2.03 5.50
N VAL A 81 35.02 -3.21 5.04
CA VAL A 81 34.09 -4.23 4.47
C VAL A 81 33.06 -4.68 5.48
N ARG A 82 33.44 -4.95 6.75
CA ARG A 82 32.49 -5.36 7.78
C ARG A 82 31.49 -4.26 8.13
N ARG A 83 31.90 -3.00 8.13
CA ARG A 83 30.97 -1.89 8.38
C ARG A 83 29.93 -1.79 7.28
N LYS A 84 30.36 -1.80 6.00
CA LYS A 84 29.47 -1.73 4.83
C LYS A 84 28.50 -2.91 4.76
N LEU A 85 28.97 -4.11 5.10
CA LEU A 85 28.13 -5.30 5.10
C LEU A 85 27.11 -5.34 6.25
N LEU A 86 27.45 -4.81 7.44
CA LEU A 86 26.69 -5.08 8.66
C LEU A 86 25.93 -3.87 9.25
N THR A 87 26.39 -2.63 9.00
CA THR A 87 25.92 -1.46 9.76
C THR A 87 25.83 -0.15 9.00
N GLU A 88 26.36 -0.06 7.79
CA GLU A 88 26.36 1.18 7.01
C GLU A 88 25.77 0.95 5.62
N HIS A 89 25.35 2.02 4.96
CA HIS A 89 25.09 1.99 3.51
C HIS A 89 26.39 1.70 2.74
N LEU A 90 26.31 1.10 1.55
CA LEU A 90 27.47 0.85 0.72
C LEU A 90 28.20 2.15 0.36
N VAL A 91 27.44 3.16 -0.05
CA VAL A 91 27.88 4.54 -0.13
C VAL A 91 27.09 5.34 0.91
N ASP A 92 27.77 6.13 1.73
CA ASP A 92 27.15 6.97 2.75
C ASP A 92 27.94 8.28 2.84
N ILE A 93 27.34 9.36 2.37
CA ILE A 93 27.90 10.70 2.33
C ILE A 93 27.02 11.59 3.18
N LYS A 94 27.60 12.20 4.21
CA LYS A 94 26.93 13.17 5.08
C LYS A 94 27.75 14.45 5.09
N LYS A 95 27.19 15.50 4.54
CA LYS A 95 27.71 16.85 4.53
C LYS A 95 26.74 17.77 5.27
N GLU A 96 27.14 18.98 5.53
CA GLU A 96 26.34 19.96 6.25
C GLU A 96 25.06 20.33 5.49
N ASP A 97 25.13 20.42 4.17
CA ASP A 97 24.07 20.85 3.27
C ASP A 97 23.40 19.73 2.46
N TYR A 98 23.95 18.50 2.47
CA TYR A 98 23.32 17.36 1.80
C TYR A 98 23.72 16.03 2.41
N THR A 99 22.84 15.04 2.22
CA THR A 99 23.13 13.62 2.47
C THR A 99 22.90 12.83 1.20
N PHE A 100 23.67 11.76 1.01
CA PHE A 100 23.48 10.81 -0.07
C PHE A 100 23.86 9.41 0.38
N TYR A 101 23.03 8.45 0.06
CA TYR A 101 23.35 7.03 0.23
C TYR A 101 23.00 6.22 -1.01
N ALA A 102 23.74 5.13 -1.22
CA ALA A 102 23.45 4.15 -2.26
C ALA A 102 23.76 2.74 -1.79
N ASP A 103 22.91 1.78 -2.20
CA ASP A 103 23.04 0.37 -1.87
C ASP A 103 22.74 -0.52 -3.07
N TYR A 104 23.37 -1.68 -3.11
CA TYR A 104 22.98 -2.81 -3.93
C TYR A 104 22.00 -3.69 -3.14
N LEU A 105 20.90 -4.08 -3.77
CA LEU A 105 19.79 -4.79 -3.16
C LEU A 105 19.61 -6.18 -3.80
N PRO A 106 20.38 -7.20 -3.39
CA PRO A 106 20.14 -8.57 -3.84
C PRO A 106 18.87 -9.10 -3.19
N ASP A 107 17.99 -9.74 -3.97
CA ASP A 107 16.86 -10.51 -3.46
C ASP A 107 16.86 -11.87 -4.15
N LEU A 108 17.57 -12.81 -3.52
CA LEU A 108 17.86 -14.15 -4.04
C LEU A 108 17.14 -15.17 -3.18
N LEU A 109 16.24 -15.94 -3.80
CA LEU A 109 15.42 -16.91 -3.10
C LEU A 109 15.43 -18.22 -3.89
N ILE A 110 15.57 -19.32 -3.19
CA ILE A 110 15.39 -20.67 -3.71
C ILE A 110 14.35 -21.38 -2.86
N GLY A 111 13.62 -22.32 -3.47
CA GLY A 111 12.60 -23.06 -2.75
C GLY A 111 12.09 -24.24 -3.55
N ARG A 112 11.11 -24.90 -2.95
CA ARG A 112 10.40 -26.01 -3.58
C ARG A 112 8.91 -25.92 -3.31
N ASP A 113 8.15 -26.00 -4.36
CA ASP A 113 6.69 -26.12 -4.37
C ASP A 113 6.33 -27.59 -4.64
N HIS A 114 5.28 -28.08 -3.99
CA HIS A 114 4.78 -29.43 -4.18
C HIS A 114 4.27 -29.66 -5.62
N GLN A 115 3.70 -28.64 -6.27
CA GLN A 115 3.15 -28.71 -7.63
C GLN A 115 4.15 -28.25 -8.69
N ALA A 116 4.71 -27.03 -8.54
CA ALA A 116 5.62 -26.44 -9.52
C ALA A 116 7.06 -26.98 -9.45
N GLY A 117 7.43 -27.74 -8.42
CA GLY A 117 8.79 -28.26 -8.24
C GLY A 117 9.75 -27.20 -7.71
N ASN A 118 10.87 -26.96 -8.38
CA ASN A 118 11.85 -25.99 -7.95
C ASN A 118 11.40 -24.57 -8.30
N ILE A 119 11.32 -23.73 -7.29
CA ILE A 119 10.98 -22.30 -7.41
C ILE A 119 12.18 -21.46 -7.02
N TRP A 120 12.28 -20.28 -7.62
CA TRP A 120 13.37 -19.35 -7.30
C TRP A 120 13.02 -17.91 -7.70
N LEU A 121 13.67 -16.96 -7.04
CA LEU A 121 13.67 -15.54 -7.38
C LEU A 121 15.12 -15.07 -7.47
N ASN A 122 15.45 -14.37 -8.54
CA ASN A 122 16.74 -13.70 -8.74
C ASN A 122 16.48 -12.24 -9.06
N THR A 123 16.68 -11.39 -8.07
CA THR A 123 16.53 -9.94 -8.20
C THR A 123 17.86 -9.25 -8.03
N ARG A 124 18.18 -8.38 -8.97
CA ARG A 124 19.28 -7.44 -8.92
C ARG A 124 18.69 -6.05 -8.75
N GLY A 125 18.85 -5.49 -7.57
CA GLY A 125 18.28 -4.20 -7.25
C GLY A 125 19.32 -3.20 -6.77
N TYR A 126 18.91 -1.94 -6.77
CA TYR A 126 19.65 -0.82 -6.20
C TYR A 126 18.71 0.17 -5.54
N GLN A 127 19.21 0.95 -4.63
CA GLN A 127 18.54 2.14 -4.11
C GLN A 127 19.51 3.29 -3.94
N PHE A 128 19.03 4.51 -4.11
CA PHE A 128 19.66 5.72 -3.63
C PHE A 128 18.65 6.67 -3.03
N GLY A 129 19.13 7.43 -2.05
CA GLY A 129 18.32 8.45 -1.44
C GLY A 129 19.20 9.46 -0.74
N GLY A 130 18.57 10.52 -0.29
CA GLY A 130 19.27 11.58 0.41
C GLY A 130 18.42 12.82 0.57
N THR A 131 19.10 13.89 1.05
CA THR A 131 18.50 15.19 1.30
C THR A 131 19.38 16.28 0.72
N ILE A 132 18.77 17.40 0.33
CA ILE A 132 19.46 18.62 -0.09
C ILE A 132 18.91 19.77 0.76
N GLY A 133 19.76 20.36 1.60
CA GLY A 133 19.34 21.26 2.65
C GLY A 133 18.34 20.60 3.60
N GLU A 134 17.50 21.40 4.23
CA GLU A 134 16.52 20.94 5.23
C GLU A 134 15.14 20.61 4.64
N LYS A 135 14.91 20.92 3.36
CA LYS A 135 13.56 20.91 2.78
C LYS A 135 13.35 19.91 1.66
N PHE A 136 14.42 19.45 1.04
CA PHE A 136 14.32 18.60 -0.13
C PHE A 136 14.85 17.19 0.17
N SER A 137 14.08 16.17 -0.14
CA SER A 137 14.48 14.77 -0.05
C SER A 137 14.14 14.03 -1.33
N PHE A 138 14.96 13.02 -1.67
CA PHE A 138 14.74 12.16 -2.81
C PHE A 138 15.03 10.71 -2.45
N TYR A 139 14.33 9.82 -3.11
CA TYR A 139 14.53 8.38 -3.01
C TYR A 139 14.21 7.73 -4.34
N THR A 140 15.01 6.75 -4.74
CA THR A 140 14.71 5.89 -5.88
C THR A 140 15.23 4.49 -5.65
N SER A 141 14.53 3.50 -6.19
CA SER A 141 14.96 2.12 -6.24
C SER A 141 14.60 1.49 -7.58
N GLY A 142 15.41 0.55 -8.04
CA GLY A 142 15.17 -0.21 -9.25
C GLY A 142 15.54 -1.67 -9.04
N PHE A 143 14.78 -2.57 -9.70
CA PHE A 143 14.92 -4.01 -9.55
C PHE A 143 14.68 -4.69 -10.89
N GLU A 144 15.64 -5.49 -11.31
CA GLU A 144 15.50 -6.45 -12.40
C GLU A 144 15.25 -7.82 -11.78
N ASN A 145 14.14 -8.44 -12.14
CA ASN A 145 13.65 -9.63 -11.50
C ASN A 145 13.47 -10.75 -12.51
N GLN A 146 13.85 -11.96 -12.12
CA GLN A 146 13.51 -13.20 -12.80
C GLN A 146 13.03 -14.21 -11.74
N ALA A 147 11.98 -14.96 -12.04
CA ALA A 147 11.44 -15.93 -11.10
C ALA A 147 10.78 -17.13 -11.79
N VAL A 148 10.83 -18.26 -11.10
CA VAL A 148 9.87 -19.37 -11.22
C VAL A 148 9.03 -19.34 -9.95
N PHE A 149 7.75 -19.06 -10.09
CA PHE A 149 6.82 -18.90 -8.97
C PHE A 149 6.17 -20.22 -8.54
N PRO A 150 5.64 -20.32 -7.30
CA PRO A 150 4.65 -21.32 -6.94
C PRO A 150 3.47 -21.34 -7.91
N ALA A 151 2.83 -22.49 -8.11
CA ALA A 151 1.84 -22.69 -9.16
C ALA A 151 0.74 -21.62 -9.19
N TYR A 152 0.06 -21.35 -8.07
CA TYR A 152 -1.04 -20.38 -8.03
C TYR A 152 -0.60 -18.93 -8.32
N ILE A 153 0.66 -18.55 -8.00
CA ILE A 153 1.21 -17.23 -8.35
C ILE A 153 1.53 -17.19 -9.85
N ALA A 154 2.06 -18.28 -10.41
CA ALA A 154 2.30 -18.39 -11.85
C ALA A 154 1.00 -18.27 -12.64
N ASP A 155 -0.06 -18.97 -12.21
CA ASP A 155 -1.40 -18.90 -12.80
C ASP A 155 -1.95 -17.46 -12.75
N PHE A 156 -1.83 -16.78 -11.58
CA PHE A 156 -2.24 -15.37 -11.47
C PHE A 156 -1.49 -14.47 -12.45
N VAL A 157 -0.17 -14.67 -12.61
CA VAL A 157 0.65 -13.86 -13.54
C VAL A 157 0.24 -14.13 -14.99
N ASP A 158 -0.04 -15.38 -15.35
CA ASP A 158 -0.44 -15.75 -16.70
C ASP A 158 -1.85 -15.22 -17.05
N ASP A 159 -2.78 -15.25 -16.10
CA ASP A 159 -4.15 -14.76 -16.29
C ASP A 159 -4.23 -13.23 -16.34
N ASN A 160 -3.47 -12.54 -15.48
CA ASN A 160 -3.56 -11.08 -15.33
C ASN A 160 -2.44 -10.33 -16.06
N GLN A 161 -1.42 -11.02 -16.58
CA GLN A 161 -0.26 -10.43 -17.25
C GLN A 161 0.48 -9.40 -16.38
N VAL A 162 0.52 -9.66 -15.06
CA VAL A 162 1.14 -8.79 -14.07
C VAL A 162 1.61 -9.59 -12.86
N VAL A 163 2.76 -9.25 -12.29
CA VAL A 163 3.22 -9.82 -11.03
C VAL A 163 2.48 -9.14 -9.87
N PRO A 164 1.96 -9.88 -8.87
CA PRO A 164 1.19 -9.33 -7.77
C PRO A 164 1.86 -8.12 -7.10
N GLY A 165 1.15 -6.99 -7.06
CA GLY A 165 1.65 -5.72 -6.50
C GLY A 165 2.75 -5.05 -7.32
N GLN A 166 3.03 -5.50 -8.53
CA GLN A 166 4.08 -4.96 -9.39
C GLN A 166 3.53 -4.67 -10.79
N VAL A 167 4.40 -4.60 -11.78
CA VAL A 167 4.03 -4.32 -13.18
C VAL A 167 4.08 -5.58 -14.03
N GLY A 168 3.64 -5.47 -15.27
CA GLY A 168 3.83 -6.50 -16.29
C GLY A 168 5.27 -6.61 -16.76
N GLY A 169 5.57 -7.68 -17.48
CA GLY A 169 6.90 -7.95 -18.00
C GLY A 169 6.87 -8.88 -19.21
N LYS A 170 7.97 -9.56 -19.44
CA LYS A 170 8.07 -10.64 -20.42
C LYS A 170 7.87 -11.97 -19.67
N PHE A 171 6.70 -12.57 -19.86
CA PHE A 171 6.37 -13.80 -19.18
C PHE A 171 6.52 -14.98 -20.15
N GLY A 172 7.64 -15.73 -19.98
CA GLY A 172 7.78 -17.04 -20.59
C GLY A 172 6.88 -18.08 -19.91
N THR A 173 6.85 -19.29 -20.43
CA THR A 173 6.02 -20.38 -19.88
C THR A 173 6.36 -20.61 -18.40
N ASP A 174 7.63 -20.79 -18.06
CA ASP A 174 8.06 -21.12 -16.71
C ASP A 174 8.69 -19.90 -16.01
N VAL A 175 9.58 -19.18 -16.70
CA VAL A 175 10.31 -18.05 -16.13
C VAL A 175 9.57 -16.75 -16.42
N LYS A 176 9.30 -16.01 -15.36
CA LYS A 176 8.73 -14.65 -15.43
C LYS A 176 9.88 -13.65 -15.27
N ASP A 177 9.94 -12.65 -16.17
CA ASP A 177 10.97 -11.61 -16.21
C ASP A 177 10.29 -10.23 -16.21
N TRP A 178 10.65 -9.37 -15.25
CA TRP A 178 10.05 -8.03 -15.13
C TRP A 178 10.97 -7.05 -14.40
N ALA A 179 10.83 -5.78 -14.72
CA ALA A 179 11.45 -4.68 -13.99
C ALA A 179 10.45 -4.02 -13.03
N TYR A 180 10.95 -3.53 -11.91
CA TYR A 180 10.16 -2.78 -10.93
C TYR A 180 10.98 -1.58 -10.44
N SER A 181 10.39 -0.42 -10.36
CA SER A 181 11.09 0.78 -9.90
C SER A 181 10.19 1.66 -9.04
N THR A 182 10.81 2.43 -8.15
CA THR A 182 10.16 3.52 -7.41
C THR A 182 11.00 4.78 -7.52
N ALA A 183 10.36 5.94 -7.49
CA ALA A 183 11.05 7.22 -7.41
C ALA A 183 10.20 8.22 -6.65
N SER A 184 10.82 9.05 -5.82
CA SER A 184 10.13 10.14 -5.13
C SER A 184 11.04 11.36 -4.97
N LEU A 185 10.45 12.53 -5.20
CA LEU A 185 11.02 13.84 -4.91
C LEU A 185 10.06 14.54 -3.96
N SER A 186 10.52 14.94 -2.79
CA SER A 186 9.69 15.55 -1.76
C SER A 186 10.27 16.88 -1.33
N TYR A 187 9.41 17.90 -1.30
CA TYR A 187 9.75 19.24 -0.86
C TYR A 187 8.85 19.66 0.30
N THR A 188 9.45 19.94 1.45
CA THR A 188 8.78 20.47 2.64
C THR A 188 8.91 21.97 2.66
N ALA A 189 7.88 22.66 2.17
CA ALA A 189 7.87 24.12 2.09
C ALA A 189 8.02 24.76 3.49
N ASN A 190 7.28 24.22 4.45
CA ASN A 190 7.29 24.58 5.86
C ASN A 190 6.71 23.44 6.71
N LYS A 191 6.59 23.61 8.03
CA LYS A 191 6.03 22.61 8.95
C LYS A 191 4.59 22.17 8.67
N TYR A 192 3.88 22.91 7.80
CA TYR A 192 2.47 22.63 7.47
C TYR A 192 2.29 21.95 6.12
N LEU A 193 3.18 22.21 5.16
CA LEU A 193 2.98 21.81 3.76
C LEU A 193 4.16 21.03 3.21
N ASN A 194 3.85 19.82 2.72
CA ASN A 194 4.75 18.98 1.95
C ASN A 194 4.16 18.70 0.55
N VAL A 195 5.02 18.75 -0.47
CA VAL A 195 4.69 18.42 -1.86
C VAL A 195 5.59 17.29 -2.30
N THR A 196 5.01 16.22 -2.84
CA THR A 196 5.76 15.05 -3.30
C THR A 196 5.35 14.70 -4.73
N LEU A 197 6.32 14.62 -5.63
CA LEU A 197 6.18 14.01 -6.95
C LEU A 197 6.81 12.62 -6.90
N ALA A 198 6.05 11.59 -7.27
CA ALA A 198 6.56 10.22 -7.15
C ALA A 198 5.99 9.27 -8.21
N TYR A 199 6.73 8.19 -8.44
CA TYR A 199 6.28 6.96 -9.04
C TYR A 199 6.38 5.86 -7.98
N ASP A 200 5.29 5.60 -7.29
CA ASP A 200 5.25 4.72 -6.13
C ASP A 200 3.79 4.38 -5.77
N LYS A 201 3.55 3.91 -4.56
CA LYS A 201 2.25 3.52 -4.01
C LYS A 201 1.83 4.44 -2.87
N ASN A 202 0.54 4.44 -2.58
CA ASN A 202 -0.04 5.05 -1.39
C ASN A 202 -0.90 4.01 -0.65
N PHE A 203 -0.99 4.15 0.67
CA PHE A 203 -1.84 3.31 1.49
C PHE A 203 -2.57 4.17 2.52
N ILE A 204 -3.88 4.00 2.63
CA ILE A 204 -4.73 4.70 3.59
C ILE A 204 -5.43 3.67 4.47
N GLY A 205 -5.08 3.66 5.77
CA GLY A 205 -5.66 2.75 6.75
C GLY A 205 -4.69 2.35 7.85
N ASP A 206 -5.23 1.69 8.87
CA ASP A 206 -4.48 1.20 10.03
C ASP A 206 -4.32 -0.32 10.03
N GLY A 207 -4.91 -1.01 9.06
CA GLY A 207 -4.89 -2.45 8.89
C GLY A 207 -3.70 -3.01 8.10
N TYR A 208 -3.76 -4.32 7.88
CA TYR A 208 -2.95 -5.04 6.90
C TYR A 208 -3.50 -4.84 5.49
N ARG A 209 -4.82 -4.91 5.35
CA ARG A 209 -5.56 -4.55 4.15
C ARG A 209 -6.08 -3.11 4.22
N SER A 210 -6.58 -2.60 3.11
CA SER A 210 -7.37 -1.37 3.07
C SER A 210 -8.56 -1.53 2.12
N MET A 211 -9.73 -1.05 2.56
CA MET A 211 -10.91 -0.95 1.71
C MET A 211 -10.98 0.38 0.98
N LEU A 212 -10.07 1.32 1.29
CA LEU A 212 -10.03 2.68 0.74
C LEU A 212 -9.01 2.79 -0.39
N LEU A 213 -7.72 2.78 -0.05
CA LEU A 213 -6.59 2.80 -0.98
C LEU A 213 -5.46 1.98 -0.39
N SER A 214 -4.96 1.01 -1.13
CA SER A 214 -3.88 0.12 -0.72
C SER A 214 -2.70 0.12 -1.70
N ASP A 215 -1.66 -0.59 -1.34
CA ASP A 215 -0.44 -0.80 -2.11
C ASP A 215 -0.42 -2.13 -2.88
N VAL A 216 -1.56 -2.80 -3.02
CA VAL A 216 -1.66 -4.11 -3.69
C VAL A 216 -1.60 -4.03 -5.20
N SER A 217 -1.84 -2.85 -5.81
CA SER A 217 -1.68 -2.64 -7.25
C SER A 217 -0.25 -2.27 -7.62
N ALA A 218 0.02 -2.16 -8.92
CA ALA A 218 1.27 -1.61 -9.46
C ALA A 218 1.51 -0.16 -9.01
N ASN A 219 2.75 0.31 -9.12
CA ASN A 219 3.08 1.72 -8.94
C ASN A 219 2.39 2.60 -9.98
N TYR A 220 2.17 3.85 -9.62
CA TYR A 220 1.64 4.88 -10.52
C TYR A 220 2.33 6.23 -10.26
N SER A 221 2.36 7.07 -11.29
CA SER A 221 2.87 8.44 -11.15
C SER A 221 1.86 9.30 -10.42
N PHE A 222 2.31 10.08 -9.45
CA PHE A 222 1.41 10.97 -8.72
C PHE A 222 2.08 12.25 -8.22
N LEU A 223 1.26 13.29 -8.07
CA LEU A 223 1.53 14.48 -7.26
C LEU A 223 0.73 14.38 -5.97
N ARG A 224 1.42 14.46 -4.84
CA ARG A 224 0.79 14.45 -3.50
C ARG A 224 1.04 15.76 -2.80
N LEU A 225 -0.04 16.36 -2.29
CA LEU A 225 -0.03 17.51 -1.41
C LEU A 225 -0.46 17.05 -0.02
N ARG A 226 0.34 17.32 0.99
CA ARG A 226 0.04 17.02 2.40
C ARG A 226 0.10 18.30 3.21
N ALA A 227 -1.01 18.61 3.89
CA ALA A 227 -1.12 19.72 4.83
C ALA A 227 -1.36 19.18 6.25
N SER A 228 -0.59 19.65 7.22
CA SER A 228 -0.70 19.25 8.64
C SER A 228 -0.97 20.48 9.51
N LEU A 229 -2.08 20.47 10.23
CA LEU A 229 -2.57 21.58 11.05
C LEU A 229 -3.00 21.07 12.42
N GLY A 230 -2.05 20.99 13.35
CA GLY A 230 -2.31 20.49 14.70
C GLY A 230 -2.80 19.04 14.70
N SER A 231 -4.05 18.82 15.11
CA SER A 231 -4.67 17.48 15.16
C SER A 231 -5.25 17.00 13.83
N VAL A 232 -5.14 17.80 12.76
CA VAL A 232 -5.69 17.46 11.44
C VAL A 232 -4.56 17.36 10.42
N GLN A 233 -4.59 16.29 9.64
CA GLN A 233 -3.76 16.14 8.45
C GLN A 233 -4.65 15.91 7.23
N TYR A 234 -4.43 16.69 6.19
CA TYR A 234 -5.12 16.56 4.92
C TYR A 234 -4.14 16.17 3.82
N GLN A 235 -4.50 15.16 3.05
CA GLN A 235 -3.71 14.69 1.91
C GLN A 235 -4.57 14.64 0.66
N THR A 236 -4.01 15.11 -0.45
CA THR A 236 -4.54 14.93 -1.80
C THR A 236 -3.47 14.26 -2.66
N VAL A 237 -3.89 13.26 -3.44
CA VAL A 237 -3.04 12.55 -4.41
C VAL A 237 -3.71 12.61 -5.78
N PHE A 238 -3.03 13.22 -6.75
CA PHE A 238 -3.44 13.22 -8.17
C PHE A 238 -2.58 12.20 -8.89
N ALA A 239 -3.20 11.11 -9.31
CA ALA A 239 -2.52 9.94 -9.85
C ALA A 239 -2.85 9.72 -11.33
N TYR A 240 -1.83 9.35 -12.11
CA TYR A 240 -1.97 8.83 -13.46
C TYR A 240 -1.72 7.33 -13.46
N MET A 241 -2.69 6.57 -13.90
CA MET A 241 -2.75 5.11 -13.84
C MET A 241 -2.99 4.52 -15.23
N LEU A 242 -2.77 3.22 -15.37
CA LEU A 242 -2.94 2.49 -16.64
C LEU A 242 -3.91 1.32 -16.49
N ASP A 243 -4.63 1.01 -17.53
CA ASP A 243 -5.42 -0.21 -17.68
C ASP A 243 -5.03 -0.96 -18.97
N PRO A 244 -4.03 -1.85 -18.92
CA PRO A 244 -3.58 -2.62 -20.10
C PRO A 244 -4.65 -3.56 -20.65
N GLY A 245 -5.60 -4.00 -19.81
CA GLY A 245 -6.68 -4.90 -20.19
C GLY A 245 -7.90 -4.20 -20.78
N ALA A 246 -7.94 -2.85 -20.78
CA ALA A 246 -9.06 -2.12 -21.36
C ALA A 246 -8.99 -2.11 -22.90
N PRO A 247 -10.14 -2.14 -23.60
CA PRO A 247 -10.20 -2.03 -25.06
C PRO A 247 -9.48 -0.76 -25.54
N LYS A 248 -8.58 -0.89 -26.49
CA LYS A 248 -7.85 0.24 -27.07
C LYS A 248 -8.76 1.09 -27.95
N LEU A 249 -8.60 2.41 -27.87
CA LEU A 249 -9.36 3.36 -28.70
C LEU A 249 -8.91 3.35 -30.15
N THR A 250 -7.72 2.83 -30.43
CA THR A 250 -7.12 2.79 -31.75
C THR A 250 -6.18 1.60 -31.90
N ASN A 251 -5.95 1.17 -33.12
CA ASN A 251 -4.96 0.13 -33.42
C ASN A 251 -3.51 0.67 -33.47
N ASP A 252 -3.30 1.96 -33.28
CA ASP A 252 -1.97 2.55 -33.23
C ASP A 252 -1.25 2.13 -31.94
N ARG A 253 -0.30 1.22 -32.07
CA ARG A 253 0.51 0.69 -30.95
C ARG A 253 1.35 1.75 -30.23
N ARG A 254 1.59 2.91 -30.87
CA ARG A 254 2.35 4.01 -30.26
C ARG A 254 1.58 4.72 -29.16
N LEU A 255 0.26 4.62 -29.15
CA LEU A 255 -0.57 5.23 -28.10
C LEU A 255 -0.64 4.43 -26.80
N GLY A 256 -0.06 3.22 -26.77
CA GLY A 256 0.08 2.42 -25.54
C GLY A 256 -1.26 1.91 -24.98
N ASP A 257 -1.25 1.70 -23.66
CA ASP A 257 -2.41 1.23 -22.90
C ASP A 257 -3.34 2.40 -22.54
N ARG A 258 -4.62 2.08 -22.20
CA ARG A 258 -5.60 3.07 -21.78
C ARG A 258 -5.15 3.72 -20.47
N GLY A 259 -5.00 5.05 -20.50
CA GLY A 259 -4.73 5.86 -19.32
C GLY A 259 -6.00 6.22 -18.55
N LYS A 260 -5.87 6.38 -17.24
CA LYS A 260 -6.89 6.96 -16.37
C LYS A 260 -6.26 7.82 -15.29
N TRP A 261 -7.04 8.78 -14.83
CA TRP A 261 -6.68 9.65 -13.73
C TRP A 261 -7.41 9.23 -12.44
N GLY A 262 -6.81 9.54 -11.31
CA GLY A 262 -7.43 9.41 -10.01
C GLY A 262 -7.12 10.62 -9.14
N ALA A 263 -8.11 11.13 -8.43
CA ALA A 263 -7.96 12.11 -7.36
C ALA A 263 -8.40 11.47 -6.05
N PHE A 264 -7.45 11.34 -5.11
CA PHE A 264 -7.69 10.74 -3.81
C PHE A 264 -7.50 11.79 -2.72
N HIS A 265 -8.56 12.11 -2.00
CA HIS A 265 -8.58 13.06 -0.90
C HIS A 265 -8.77 12.32 0.41
N TYR A 266 -7.96 12.65 1.40
CA TYR A 266 -8.08 12.06 2.72
C TYR A 266 -7.81 13.10 3.80
N LEU A 267 -8.77 13.27 4.70
CA LEU A 267 -8.66 14.09 5.89
C LEU A 267 -8.57 13.17 7.10
N ASP A 268 -7.49 13.23 7.85
CA ASP A 268 -7.29 12.49 9.09
C ASP A 268 -7.34 13.45 10.28
N TRP A 269 -8.25 13.22 11.20
CA TRP A 269 -8.47 14.05 12.36
C TRP A 269 -8.28 13.25 13.65
N ASN A 270 -7.24 13.58 14.41
CA ASN A 270 -7.06 13.13 15.78
C ASN A 270 -8.03 13.90 16.69
N VAL A 271 -9.24 13.40 16.86
CA VAL A 271 -10.32 14.02 17.65
C VAL A 271 -9.88 14.20 19.10
N ASN A 272 -9.17 13.21 19.62
CA ASN A 272 -8.46 13.27 20.90
C ASN A 272 -7.27 12.30 20.88
N LYS A 273 -6.56 12.16 22.00
CA LYS A 273 -5.36 11.32 22.10
C LYS A 273 -5.58 9.83 21.77
N ARG A 274 -6.81 9.33 21.93
CA ARG A 274 -7.14 7.91 21.71
C ARG A 274 -7.99 7.64 20.48
N PHE A 275 -8.66 8.66 19.96
CA PHE A 275 -9.63 8.51 18.88
C PHE A 275 -9.25 9.36 17.67
N SER A 276 -9.18 8.72 16.50
CA SER A 276 -9.02 9.39 15.21
C SER A 276 -10.14 9.00 14.26
N LEU A 277 -10.53 9.97 13.44
CA LEU A 277 -11.55 9.82 12.41
C LEU A 277 -11.01 10.36 11.09
N GLY A 278 -11.08 9.55 10.04
CA GLY A 278 -10.65 9.91 8.70
C GLY A 278 -11.80 9.92 7.71
N PHE A 279 -11.78 10.87 6.78
CA PHE A 279 -12.75 10.97 5.68
C PHE A 279 -12.00 10.82 4.37
N PHE A 280 -12.43 9.86 3.56
CA PHE A 280 -11.83 9.51 2.29
C PHE A 280 -12.79 9.78 1.13
N GLN A 281 -12.23 10.27 0.03
CA GLN A 281 -12.90 10.39 -1.24
C GLN A 281 -11.94 10.01 -2.36
N ALA A 282 -12.42 9.24 -3.32
CA ALA A 282 -11.72 8.92 -4.56
C ALA A 282 -12.60 9.21 -5.75
N VAL A 283 -12.03 9.82 -6.78
CA VAL A 283 -12.66 9.94 -8.10
C VAL A 283 -11.72 9.34 -9.13
N THR A 284 -12.25 8.50 -10.03
CA THR A 284 -11.49 7.91 -11.15
C THR A 284 -12.18 8.23 -12.47
N TRP A 285 -11.39 8.60 -13.50
CA TRP A 285 -11.90 8.92 -14.83
C TRP A 285 -10.90 8.53 -15.91
N ALA A 286 -11.41 8.29 -17.12
CA ALA A 286 -10.58 7.96 -18.29
C ALA A 286 -9.79 9.20 -18.78
N ASP A 287 -8.53 9.00 -19.18
CA ASP A 287 -7.70 10.04 -19.84
C ASP A 287 -8.20 10.38 -21.24
N ALA A 288 -8.82 9.42 -21.91
CA ALA A 288 -9.39 9.57 -23.24
C ALA A 288 -10.63 8.69 -23.42
N GLU A 289 -11.58 9.19 -24.15
CA GLU A 289 -12.81 8.53 -24.60
C GLU A 289 -12.80 8.36 -26.13
N PRO A 290 -13.73 7.60 -26.74
CA PRO A 290 -13.82 7.47 -28.20
C PRO A 290 -13.92 8.80 -28.92
N GLU A 291 -14.51 9.81 -28.29
CA GLU A 291 -14.72 11.16 -28.80
C GLU A 291 -13.47 12.04 -28.77
N GLY A 292 -12.44 11.65 -27.97
CA GLY A 292 -11.18 12.37 -27.90
C GLY A 292 -10.48 12.30 -26.53
N LYS A 293 -9.38 13.02 -26.43
CA LYS A 293 -8.59 13.12 -25.21
C LYS A 293 -9.24 14.09 -24.24
N ARG A 294 -9.50 13.63 -23.00
CA ARG A 294 -9.99 14.44 -21.90
C ARG A 294 -8.86 15.01 -21.04
N GLY A 295 -7.89 14.20 -20.69
CA GLY A 295 -6.76 14.58 -19.84
C GLY A 295 -7.12 14.77 -18.37
N PHE A 296 -6.31 15.57 -17.68
CA PHE A 296 -6.53 15.89 -16.27
C PHE A 296 -7.67 16.91 -16.11
N ASP A 297 -8.62 16.59 -15.23
CA ASP A 297 -9.78 17.45 -14.93
C ASP A 297 -9.50 18.31 -13.69
N PHE A 298 -9.31 19.61 -13.89
CA PHE A 298 -9.02 20.58 -12.82
C PHE A 298 -10.18 20.77 -11.83
N ASN A 299 -11.40 20.35 -12.15
CA ASN A 299 -12.51 20.39 -11.20
C ASN A 299 -12.26 19.50 -9.96
N TYR A 300 -11.42 18.46 -10.10
CA TYR A 300 -11.07 17.57 -8.99
C TYR A 300 -9.86 18.03 -8.16
N VAL A 301 -9.30 19.21 -8.43
CA VAL A 301 -8.26 19.84 -7.58
C VAL A 301 -8.84 20.46 -6.30
N HIS A 302 -10.14 20.59 -6.23
CA HIS A 302 -10.81 21.24 -5.10
C HIS A 302 -10.45 20.58 -3.76
N PRO A 303 -9.98 21.35 -2.74
CA PRO A 303 -9.42 20.78 -1.51
C PRO A 303 -10.47 20.25 -0.51
N PHE A 304 -11.76 20.34 -0.83
CA PHE A 304 -12.83 19.87 0.07
C PHE A 304 -13.23 18.43 -0.23
N VAL A 305 -13.34 17.63 0.82
CA VAL A 305 -13.96 16.31 0.79
C VAL A 305 -15.45 16.49 0.47
N PHE A 306 -16.05 15.63 -0.33
CA PHE A 306 -17.43 15.68 -0.85
C PHE A 306 -17.62 16.46 -2.17
N LEU A 307 -16.87 16.01 -3.20
CA LEU A 307 -16.99 16.56 -4.55
C LEU A 307 -18.21 16.06 -5.35
N ARG A 308 -19.16 15.38 -4.72
CA ARG A 308 -20.36 14.84 -5.39
C ARG A 308 -21.15 15.89 -6.19
N PRO A 309 -21.27 17.15 -5.74
CA PRO A 309 -21.89 18.19 -6.57
C PRO A 309 -21.17 18.44 -7.90
N ILE A 310 -19.84 18.24 -7.95
CA ILE A 310 -19.05 18.41 -9.18
C ILE A 310 -19.27 17.22 -10.12
N GLU A 311 -19.29 15.99 -9.59
CA GLU A 311 -19.61 14.79 -10.36
C GLU A 311 -21.03 14.86 -10.95
N SER A 312 -22.01 15.27 -10.14
CA SER A 312 -23.41 15.37 -10.60
C SER A 312 -23.65 16.53 -11.57
N ALA A 313 -22.83 17.56 -11.57
CA ALA A 313 -22.88 18.64 -12.57
C ALA A 313 -22.44 18.16 -13.97
N ASN A 314 -21.60 17.11 -14.01
CA ASN A 314 -21.14 16.44 -15.23
C ASN A 314 -21.98 15.17 -15.50
N SER A 315 -23.29 15.28 -15.51
CA SER A 315 -24.24 14.16 -15.54
C SER A 315 -24.08 13.17 -16.71
N THR A 316 -23.26 13.49 -17.71
CA THR A 316 -22.93 12.63 -18.86
C THR A 316 -21.54 12.00 -18.74
N SER A 317 -20.76 12.33 -17.71
CA SER A 317 -19.41 11.81 -17.53
C SER A 317 -19.43 10.42 -16.88
N PRO A 318 -18.64 9.45 -17.37
CA PRO A 318 -18.47 8.14 -16.77
C PRO A 318 -17.58 8.15 -15.53
N ASP A 319 -17.40 9.31 -14.86
CA ASP A 319 -16.58 9.46 -13.69
C ASP A 319 -17.18 8.70 -12.51
N LYS A 320 -16.31 8.05 -11.74
CA LYS A 320 -16.76 7.24 -10.61
C LYS A 320 -16.20 7.75 -9.30
N MET A 321 -17.10 8.24 -8.45
CA MET A 321 -16.78 8.67 -7.10
C MET A 321 -17.04 7.57 -6.07
N ARG A 322 -16.17 7.52 -5.05
CA ARG A 322 -16.27 6.65 -3.88
C ARG A 322 -16.00 7.45 -2.62
N LEU A 323 -16.77 7.18 -1.58
CA LEU A 323 -16.66 7.83 -0.28
C LEU A 323 -16.31 6.80 0.78
N GLY A 324 -15.48 7.19 1.75
CA GLY A 324 -15.11 6.29 2.83
C GLY A 324 -14.82 6.98 4.15
N ILE A 325 -14.87 6.18 5.19
CA ILE A 325 -14.52 6.57 6.56
C ILE A 325 -13.47 5.60 7.05
N ASN A 326 -12.46 6.13 7.74
CA ASN A 326 -11.48 5.37 8.50
C ASN A 326 -11.57 5.80 9.97
N THR A 327 -11.47 4.87 10.89
CA THR A 327 -11.50 5.18 12.31
C THR A 327 -10.56 4.28 13.08
N LYS A 328 -9.95 4.82 14.14
CA LYS A 328 -9.19 4.02 15.13
C LYS A 328 -9.47 4.53 16.52
N TYR A 329 -9.45 3.60 17.48
CA TYR A 329 -9.60 3.90 18.90
C TYR A 329 -8.68 3.03 19.74
N GLU A 330 -7.84 3.64 20.57
CA GLU A 330 -7.02 2.93 21.54
C GLU A 330 -7.89 2.50 22.74
N VAL A 331 -8.27 1.22 22.75
CA VAL A 331 -9.13 0.63 23.80
C VAL A 331 -8.36 0.33 25.08
N LEU A 332 -7.14 -0.16 24.94
CA LEU A 332 -6.21 -0.47 26.03
C LEU A 332 -4.82 0.05 25.66
N LYS A 333 -3.96 0.25 26.65
CA LYS A 333 -2.56 0.57 26.38
C LYS A 333 -1.96 -0.47 25.45
N ASN A 334 -1.37 -0.03 24.34
CA ASN A 334 -0.80 -0.86 23.28
C ASN A 334 -1.82 -1.70 22.47
N THR A 335 -3.13 -1.42 22.58
CA THR A 335 -4.16 -2.13 21.80
C THR A 335 -5.12 -1.13 21.18
N THR A 336 -5.18 -1.12 19.87
CA THR A 336 -6.03 -0.23 19.06
C THR A 336 -7.01 -1.06 18.24
N VAL A 337 -8.30 -0.71 18.27
CA VAL A 337 -9.28 -1.17 17.30
C VAL A 337 -9.39 -0.15 16.19
N TYR A 338 -9.67 -0.62 14.98
CA TYR A 338 -9.82 0.23 13.81
C TYR A 338 -10.88 -0.33 12.87
N GLY A 339 -11.36 0.53 11.98
CA GLY A 339 -12.32 0.11 10.96
C GLY A 339 -12.35 1.07 9.81
N GLN A 340 -12.79 0.55 8.66
CA GLN A 340 -13.06 1.31 7.45
C GLN A 340 -14.43 0.94 6.91
N PHE A 341 -15.12 1.92 6.39
CA PHE A 341 -16.36 1.72 5.64
C PHE A 341 -16.28 2.54 4.36
N MET A 342 -16.51 1.89 3.22
CA MET A 342 -16.50 2.54 1.91
C MET A 342 -17.82 2.32 1.19
N ILE A 343 -18.35 3.38 0.60
CA ILE A 343 -19.53 3.37 -0.25
C ILE A 343 -19.10 3.69 -1.68
N ASP A 344 -19.43 2.79 -2.61
CA ASP A 344 -19.24 2.97 -4.04
C ASP A 344 -20.54 3.41 -4.72
N GLU A 345 -21.67 2.77 -4.38
CA GLU A 345 -23.03 3.17 -4.73
C GLU A 345 -24.00 2.80 -3.62
N PHE A 346 -25.05 3.60 -3.44
CA PHE A 346 -26.02 3.39 -2.39
C PHE A 346 -27.41 3.87 -2.79
N THR A 347 -28.38 2.95 -2.73
CA THR A 347 -29.80 3.23 -2.92
C THR A 347 -30.53 2.92 -1.62
N ALA A 348 -30.85 3.94 -0.83
CA ALA A 348 -31.39 3.80 0.52
C ALA A 348 -32.67 2.93 0.57
N LYS A 349 -33.62 3.15 -0.36
CA LYS A 349 -34.84 2.36 -0.44
C LYS A 349 -34.57 0.85 -0.51
N GLU A 350 -33.68 0.45 -1.41
CA GLU A 350 -33.35 -0.96 -1.65
C GLU A 350 -32.47 -1.54 -0.53
N PHE A 351 -31.67 -0.71 0.14
CA PHE A 351 -30.89 -1.14 1.29
C PHE A 351 -31.78 -1.53 2.48
N PHE A 352 -32.74 -0.68 2.79
CA PHE A 352 -33.69 -0.97 3.88
C PHE A 352 -34.69 -2.07 3.53
N ALA A 353 -34.99 -2.29 2.25
CA ALA A 353 -35.78 -3.42 1.78
C ALA A 353 -35.12 -4.78 1.99
N LYS A 354 -33.80 -4.81 2.24
CA LYS A 354 -32.98 -6.03 2.46
C LYS A 354 -33.12 -7.08 1.35
N ASN A 355 -33.42 -6.66 0.13
CA ASN A 355 -33.68 -7.50 -1.03
C ASN A 355 -32.41 -7.92 -1.79
N GLY A 356 -31.24 -7.52 -1.30
CA GLY A 356 -29.98 -7.83 -1.96
C GLY A 356 -29.77 -7.11 -3.28
N TYR A 357 -30.28 -5.88 -3.43
CA TYR A 357 -30.11 -5.09 -4.65
C TYR A 357 -28.62 -4.89 -5.00
N TRP A 358 -28.25 -5.16 -6.24
CA TRP A 358 -26.88 -5.20 -6.73
C TRP A 358 -26.14 -3.86 -6.57
N ALA A 359 -26.83 -2.73 -6.81
CA ALA A 359 -26.21 -1.41 -6.80
C ALA A 359 -25.93 -0.86 -5.38
N ASN A 360 -26.34 -1.55 -4.32
CA ASN A 360 -25.86 -1.25 -2.97
C ASN A 360 -24.45 -1.82 -2.79
N LYS A 361 -23.44 -1.09 -3.26
CA LYS A 361 -22.03 -1.48 -3.31
C LYS A 361 -21.26 -0.80 -2.18
N TRP A 362 -20.72 -1.60 -1.27
CA TRP A 362 -19.96 -1.13 -0.12
C TRP A 362 -18.91 -2.17 0.32
N ALA A 363 -17.90 -1.69 1.03
CA ALA A 363 -16.88 -2.50 1.67
C ALA A 363 -16.70 -2.10 3.13
N LEU A 364 -16.34 -3.07 3.97
CA LEU A 364 -16.16 -2.91 5.41
C LEU A 364 -14.87 -3.63 5.85
N GLN A 365 -14.11 -2.97 6.70
CA GLN A 365 -13.01 -3.55 7.47
C GLN A 365 -13.25 -3.29 8.94
N LEU A 366 -13.01 -4.30 9.78
CA LEU A 366 -12.96 -4.19 11.23
C LEU A 366 -11.71 -4.94 11.70
N GLY A 367 -10.93 -4.33 12.56
CA GLY A 367 -9.73 -4.95 13.04
C GLY A 367 -9.27 -4.45 14.40
N PHE A 368 -8.33 -5.19 14.93
CA PHE A 368 -7.59 -4.81 16.13
C PHE A 368 -6.11 -5.11 15.92
N ARG A 369 -5.28 -4.31 16.53
CA ARG A 369 -3.83 -4.48 16.50
C ARG A 369 -3.23 -4.02 17.80
N GLY A 370 -2.03 -4.50 18.07
CA GLY A 370 -1.32 -4.05 19.24
C GLY A 370 0.13 -4.53 19.28
N SER A 371 0.80 -4.10 20.35
CA SER A 371 2.18 -4.46 20.64
C SER A 371 2.30 -4.99 22.08
N ASN A 372 3.42 -5.67 22.34
CA ASN A 372 3.73 -6.23 23.66
C ASN A 372 2.67 -7.21 24.20
N LEU A 373 2.15 -8.09 23.33
CA LEU A 373 1.17 -9.12 23.69
C LEU A 373 1.68 -9.97 24.88
N PHE A 374 0.84 -10.20 25.86
CA PHE A 374 1.17 -10.92 27.10
C PHE A 374 2.39 -10.35 27.87
N GLY A 375 2.70 -9.06 27.69
CA GLY A 375 3.88 -8.44 28.29
C GLY A 375 5.21 -8.77 27.60
N ILE A 376 5.19 -9.52 26.49
CA ILE A 376 6.38 -9.86 25.69
C ILE A 376 6.71 -8.66 24.79
N SER A 377 7.82 -7.99 25.10
CA SER A 377 8.27 -6.82 24.35
C SER A 377 8.46 -7.16 22.87
N ARG A 378 7.97 -6.27 21.96
CA ARG A 378 8.03 -6.40 20.51
C ARG A 378 7.30 -7.62 19.93
N LEU A 379 6.39 -8.24 20.66
CA LEU A 379 5.41 -9.18 20.12
C LEU A 379 4.20 -8.36 19.66
N ASN A 380 4.11 -8.15 18.35
CA ASN A 380 3.02 -7.42 17.71
C ASN A 380 1.98 -8.41 17.19
N TYR A 381 0.72 -8.02 17.25
CA TYR A 381 -0.40 -8.81 16.75
C TYR A 381 -1.39 -7.95 15.98
N LEU A 382 -2.10 -8.58 15.06
CA LEU A 382 -3.19 -8.01 14.30
C LEU A 382 -4.23 -9.09 14.01
N GLY A 383 -5.51 -8.73 14.15
CA GLY A 383 -6.62 -9.52 13.67
C GLY A 383 -7.56 -8.61 12.88
N GLU A 384 -8.02 -9.07 11.73
CA GLU A 384 -8.77 -8.24 10.79
C GLU A 384 -9.87 -9.05 10.10
N PHE A 385 -11.03 -8.44 9.95
CA PHE A 385 -12.12 -8.91 9.12
C PHE A 385 -12.36 -7.91 8.00
N ASN A 386 -12.41 -8.41 6.76
CA ASN A 386 -12.63 -7.63 5.55
C ASN A 386 -13.79 -8.20 4.76
N THR A 387 -14.61 -7.36 4.16
CA THR A 387 -15.65 -7.79 3.24
C THR A 387 -15.98 -6.69 2.23
N ALA A 388 -16.22 -7.09 0.99
CA ALA A 388 -16.81 -6.23 -0.03
C ALA A 388 -17.97 -6.96 -0.70
N ARG A 389 -19.06 -6.25 -0.92
CA ARG A 389 -20.22 -6.79 -1.64
C ARG A 389 -19.90 -7.04 -3.11
N PRO A 390 -20.67 -7.91 -3.79
CA PRO A 390 -20.59 -8.05 -5.24
C PRO A 390 -20.65 -6.70 -5.95
N TYR A 391 -19.91 -6.57 -7.06
CA TYR A 391 -19.80 -5.38 -7.93
C TYR A 391 -19.18 -4.14 -7.28
N THR A 392 -18.80 -4.17 -6.00
CA THR A 392 -18.05 -3.08 -5.37
C THR A 392 -16.74 -2.89 -6.12
N TYR A 393 -16.33 -1.64 -6.37
CA TYR A 393 -15.15 -1.25 -7.17
C TYR A 393 -15.28 -1.41 -8.69
N ALA A 394 -16.29 -2.16 -9.18
CA ALA A 394 -16.56 -2.30 -10.61
C ALA A 394 -17.28 -1.07 -11.18
N HIS A 395 -17.16 -0.87 -12.50
CA HIS A 395 -17.88 0.18 -13.23
C HIS A 395 -18.41 -0.37 -14.57
N PHE A 396 -19.38 0.32 -15.20
CA PHE A 396 -19.85 -0.08 -16.53
C PHE A 396 -18.78 0.11 -17.59
N ASP A 397 -17.99 1.18 -17.49
CA ASP A 397 -16.76 1.35 -18.25
C ASP A 397 -15.58 0.84 -17.44
N ARG A 398 -14.87 -0.14 -18.01
CA ARG A 398 -13.72 -0.78 -17.36
C ARG A 398 -12.65 0.23 -16.93
N VAL A 399 -12.39 1.29 -17.72
CA VAL A 399 -11.34 2.25 -17.41
C VAL A 399 -11.63 3.02 -16.14
N SER A 400 -12.90 3.30 -15.83
CA SER A 400 -13.31 4.04 -14.65
C SER A 400 -13.48 3.18 -13.38
N ASN A 401 -13.21 1.87 -13.46
CA ASN A 401 -13.21 0.98 -12.28
C ASN A 401 -12.09 1.36 -11.28
N TYR A 402 -12.14 0.80 -10.07
CA TYR A 402 -11.15 1.08 -9.00
C TYR A 402 -9.95 0.15 -9.07
N SER A 403 -9.15 0.32 -10.10
CA SER A 403 -7.98 -0.52 -10.38
C SER A 403 -6.82 0.27 -11.00
N ASN A 404 -5.64 -0.33 -10.99
CA ASN A 404 -4.48 0.10 -11.74
C ASN A 404 -3.70 -1.13 -12.23
N TYR A 405 -3.33 -1.14 -13.49
CA TYR A 405 -2.50 -2.17 -14.10
C TYR A 405 -3.01 -3.60 -13.85
N ASN A 406 -4.29 -3.85 -14.19
CA ASN A 406 -5.00 -5.13 -13.98
C ASN A 406 -5.07 -5.60 -12.52
N GLN A 407 -4.92 -4.70 -11.55
CA GLN A 407 -4.98 -5.01 -10.12
C GLN A 407 -5.88 -4.03 -9.37
N PRO A 408 -6.65 -4.48 -8.36
CA PRO A 408 -7.47 -3.59 -7.53
C PRO A 408 -6.64 -2.53 -6.81
N LEU A 409 -7.22 -1.35 -6.57
CA LEU A 409 -6.61 -0.28 -5.75
C LEU A 409 -6.90 -0.45 -4.26
N ALA A 410 -7.88 -1.27 -3.88
CA ALA A 410 -8.25 -1.50 -2.48
C ALA A 410 -7.78 -2.88 -1.99
N HIS A 411 -8.60 -3.89 -2.09
CA HIS A 411 -8.32 -5.23 -1.57
C HIS A 411 -7.93 -6.19 -2.70
N PRO A 412 -6.95 -7.11 -2.52
CA PRO A 412 -6.51 -8.01 -3.58
C PRO A 412 -7.63 -8.91 -4.11
N PHE A 413 -8.60 -9.28 -3.28
CA PHE A 413 -9.77 -10.05 -3.73
C PHE A 413 -10.78 -9.25 -4.56
N GLY A 414 -10.60 -7.94 -4.77
CA GLY A 414 -11.58 -7.10 -5.48
C GLY A 414 -12.91 -7.03 -4.72
N ALA A 415 -13.95 -7.73 -5.19
CA ALA A 415 -15.28 -7.71 -4.61
C ALA A 415 -15.82 -9.13 -4.33
N ASN A 416 -17.07 -9.24 -3.82
CA ASN A 416 -17.77 -10.50 -3.57
C ASN A 416 -17.00 -11.45 -2.64
N PHE A 417 -16.50 -10.94 -1.49
CA PHE A 417 -15.70 -11.75 -0.55
C PHE A 417 -15.93 -11.37 0.91
N ARG A 418 -15.53 -12.29 1.80
CA ARG A 418 -15.24 -12.10 3.23
C ARG A 418 -13.87 -12.69 3.52
N GLU A 419 -13.08 -12.02 4.32
CA GLU A 419 -11.74 -12.45 4.73
C GLU A 419 -11.56 -12.25 6.23
N PHE A 420 -10.91 -13.21 6.87
CA PHE A 420 -10.34 -13.09 8.21
C PHE A 420 -8.84 -13.28 8.11
N VAL A 421 -8.05 -12.34 8.62
CA VAL A 421 -6.61 -12.45 8.66
C VAL A 421 -6.08 -12.20 10.07
N GLY A 422 -5.16 -13.04 10.51
CA GLY A 422 -4.45 -12.92 11.76
C GLY A 422 -2.95 -12.91 11.53
N LEU A 423 -2.25 -11.97 12.16
CA LEU A 423 -0.80 -11.80 12.04
C LEU A 423 -0.16 -11.72 13.42
N LEU A 424 0.96 -12.41 13.59
CA LEU A 424 1.86 -12.30 14.73
C LEU A 424 3.26 -11.98 14.24
N ASN A 425 3.91 -10.98 14.85
CA ASN A 425 5.27 -10.59 14.51
C ASN A 425 6.07 -10.40 15.80
N TYR A 426 7.16 -11.13 15.94
CA TYR A 426 8.06 -11.05 17.09
C TYR A 426 9.47 -10.71 16.65
N SER A 427 10.02 -9.63 17.21
CA SER A 427 11.37 -9.19 16.92
C SER A 427 12.25 -9.25 18.15
N VAL A 428 13.33 -10.02 18.10
CA VAL A 428 14.31 -10.12 19.17
C VAL A 428 15.72 -9.97 18.62
N LYS A 429 16.42 -8.92 19.06
CA LYS A 429 17.73 -8.55 18.51
C LYS A 429 17.64 -8.42 16.99
N ARG A 430 18.36 -9.26 16.24
CA ARG A 430 18.38 -9.30 14.76
C ARG A 430 17.48 -10.39 14.16
N PHE A 431 16.76 -11.16 15.00
CA PHE A 431 15.80 -12.15 14.53
C PHE A 431 14.39 -11.55 14.46
N ASP A 432 13.71 -11.84 13.38
CA ASP A 432 12.28 -11.57 13.19
C ASP A 432 11.55 -12.88 12.89
N PHE A 433 10.45 -13.09 13.60
CA PHE A 433 9.55 -14.22 13.42
C PHE A 433 8.19 -13.67 13.02
N SER A 434 7.57 -14.20 11.99
CA SER A 434 6.21 -13.83 11.63
C SER A 434 5.36 -15.06 11.32
N GLY A 435 4.11 -15.00 11.73
CA GLY A 435 3.08 -15.97 11.41
C GLY A 435 1.85 -15.27 10.86
N GLN A 436 1.25 -15.86 9.84
CA GLN A 436 0.02 -15.39 9.21
C GLN A 436 -0.94 -16.54 9.04
N LEU A 437 -2.20 -16.32 9.41
CA LEU A 437 -3.31 -17.21 9.11
C LEU A 437 -4.39 -16.39 8.42
N MET A 438 -4.98 -16.93 7.36
CA MET A 438 -6.08 -16.29 6.67
C MET A 438 -7.12 -17.33 6.26
N TYR A 439 -8.37 -16.93 6.38
CA TYR A 439 -9.51 -17.62 5.79
C TYR A 439 -10.30 -16.63 4.96
N ALA A 440 -10.61 -16.98 3.71
CA ALA A 440 -11.48 -16.18 2.87
C ALA A 440 -12.58 -17.06 2.24
N TYR A 441 -13.76 -16.45 2.09
CA TYR A 441 -14.91 -16.99 1.39
C TYR A 441 -15.36 -16.00 0.32
N TYR A 442 -15.47 -16.47 -0.94
CA TYR A 442 -15.87 -15.63 -2.06
C TYR A 442 -16.64 -16.41 -3.12
N GLY A 443 -17.30 -15.70 -4.02
CA GLY A 443 -17.96 -16.30 -5.16
C GLY A 443 -17.21 -15.96 -6.45
N LEU A 444 -16.69 -16.97 -7.17
CA LEU A 444 -16.08 -16.77 -8.48
C LEU A 444 -17.15 -16.59 -9.55
N ASP A 445 -16.84 -15.80 -10.58
CA ASP A 445 -17.70 -15.64 -11.75
C ASP A 445 -17.52 -16.83 -12.70
N PRO A 446 -18.56 -17.64 -12.98
CA PRO A 446 -18.49 -18.69 -14.00
C PRO A 446 -18.28 -18.10 -15.39
N ALA A 447 -17.79 -18.92 -16.32
CA ALA A 447 -17.60 -18.47 -17.69
C ALA A 447 -18.93 -17.96 -18.31
N GLY A 448 -18.92 -16.72 -18.78
CA GLY A 448 -20.08 -16.08 -19.39
C GLY A 448 -21.10 -15.46 -18.41
N GLU A 449 -20.87 -15.58 -17.10
CA GLU A 449 -21.69 -14.99 -16.05
C GLU A 449 -20.90 -13.94 -15.24
N ASN A 450 -21.62 -13.01 -14.59
CA ASN A 450 -21.03 -11.97 -13.78
C ASN A 450 -21.80 -11.83 -12.46
N PHE A 451 -21.25 -12.37 -11.39
CA PHE A 451 -21.75 -12.25 -10.03
C PHE A 451 -20.98 -11.18 -9.22
N GLY A 452 -20.14 -10.39 -9.90
CA GLY A 452 -19.49 -9.23 -9.34
C GLY A 452 -18.24 -9.51 -8.51
N LYS A 453 -17.55 -10.62 -8.74
CA LYS A 453 -16.22 -10.91 -8.18
C LYS A 453 -15.14 -10.16 -8.96
N ASN A 454 -15.17 -10.28 -10.28
CA ASN A 454 -14.22 -9.65 -11.17
C ASN A 454 -14.59 -8.18 -11.41
N ILE A 455 -13.89 -7.26 -10.76
CA ILE A 455 -14.13 -5.81 -10.88
C ILE A 455 -13.78 -5.23 -12.25
N PHE A 456 -13.17 -6.01 -13.13
CA PHE A 456 -12.85 -5.62 -14.50
C PHE A 456 -13.99 -5.90 -15.49
N LEU A 457 -15.02 -6.64 -15.07
CA LEU A 457 -16.24 -6.84 -15.84
C LEU A 457 -17.20 -5.67 -15.64
N SER A 458 -17.84 -5.26 -16.73
CA SER A 458 -18.91 -4.26 -16.68
C SER A 458 -20.07 -4.76 -15.82
N TYR A 459 -20.52 -3.98 -14.85
CA TYR A 459 -21.70 -4.36 -14.07
C TYR A 459 -23.00 -4.37 -14.90
N ASN A 460 -22.97 -3.84 -16.15
CA ASN A 460 -24.12 -3.97 -17.06
C ASN A 460 -24.33 -5.41 -17.52
N THR A 461 -23.30 -6.29 -17.41
CA THR A 461 -23.41 -7.73 -17.73
C THR A 461 -23.77 -8.57 -16.50
N ARG A 462 -24.22 -7.95 -15.40
CA ARG A 462 -24.54 -8.64 -14.14
C ARG A 462 -25.61 -9.70 -14.31
N SER A 463 -25.40 -10.81 -13.60
CA SER A 463 -26.32 -11.96 -13.63
C SER A 463 -27.55 -11.77 -12.72
N LEU A 464 -27.48 -10.87 -11.71
CA LEU A 464 -28.54 -10.66 -10.72
C LEU A 464 -28.79 -9.17 -10.46
N ASP A 465 -30.05 -8.73 -10.49
CA ASP A 465 -30.47 -7.42 -10.00
C ASP A 465 -30.75 -7.43 -8.49
N TYR A 466 -31.29 -8.52 -7.98
CA TYR A 466 -31.65 -8.74 -6.58
C TYR A 466 -31.02 -10.03 -6.05
N ASN A 467 -31.09 -10.27 -4.74
CA ASN A 467 -30.45 -11.40 -4.07
C ASN A 467 -28.92 -11.48 -4.27
N SER A 468 -28.31 -10.35 -4.65
CA SER A 468 -26.87 -10.24 -4.73
C SER A 468 -26.26 -10.26 -3.32
N LYS A 469 -25.48 -11.27 -3.03
CA LYS A 469 -24.84 -11.49 -1.73
C LYS A 469 -23.44 -12.08 -1.92
N VAL A 470 -22.59 -11.91 -0.92
CA VAL A 470 -21.23 -12.53 -0.93
C VAL A 470 -21.35 -14.03 -1.05
N GLY A 471 -20.55 -14.61 -1.97
CA GLY A 471 -20.53 -16.02 -2.30
C GLY A 471 -21.43 -16.42 -3.47
N ASN A 472 -22.18 -15.48 -4.10
CA ASN A 472 -22.87 -15.76 -5.36
C ASN A 472 -21.85 -16.09 -6.46
N GLY A 473 -22.24 -16.99 -7.38
CA GLY A 473 -21.37 -17.62 -8.36
C GLY A 473 -20.84 -18.95 -7.82
N ILE A 474 -19.59 -19.30 -8.09
CA ILE A 474 -18.95 -20.52 -7.58
C ILE A 474 -18.41 -20.20 -6.19
N ALA A 475 -19.14 -20.62 -5.16
CA ALA A 475 -18.75 -20.42 -3.76
C ALA A 475 -17.42 -21.15 -3.49
N THR A 476 -16.44 -20.42 -2.99
CA THR A 476 -15.06 -20.87 -2.83
C THR A 476 -14.54 -20.51 -1.44
N ASP A 477 -13.92 -21.47 -0.78
CA ASP A 477 -13.21 -21.33 0.48
C ASP A 477 -11.71 -21.31 0.24
N LEU A 478 -10.99 -20.37 0.86
CA LEU A 478 -9.55 -20.26 0.78
C LEU A 478 -8.95 -20.23 2.19
N TYR A 479 -8.03 -21.13 2.45
CA TYR A 479 -7.22 -21.20 3.65
C TYR A 479 -5.77 -20.92 3.31
N PHE A 480 -5.14 -20.01 4.06
CA PHE A 480 -3.74 -19.64 3.88
C PHE A 480 -3.03 -19.59 5.23
N ALA A 481 -1.86 -20.20 5.27
CA ALA A 481 -0.98 -20.17 6.44
C ALA A 481 0.46 -19.94 6.00
N LYS A 482 1.16 -18.99 6.64
CA LYS A 482 2.56 -18.69 6.35
C LYS A 482 3.34 -18.48 7.64
N GLY A 483 4.47 -19.14 7.74
CA GLY A 483 5.48 -18.92 8.76
C GLY A 483 6.78 -18.41 8.16
N LYS A 484 7.41 -17.41 8.79
CA LYS A 484 8.65 -16.82 8.31
C LYS A 484 9.60 -16.54 9.46
N VAL A 485 10.87 -16.84 9.27
CA VAL A 485 11.97 -16.48 10.17
C VAL A 485 13.02 -15.73 9.36
N SER A 486 13.50 -14.62 9.88
CA SER A 486 14.59 -13.89 9.26
C SER A 486 15.65 -13.42 10.25
N TYR A 487 16.88 -13.34 9.77
CA TYR A 487 18.02 -12.79 10.50
C TYR A 487 18.56 -11.57 9.77
N LEU A 488 18.46 -10.40 10.40
CA LEU A 488 18.86 -9.12 9.84
C LEU A 488 20.39 -8.98 9.84
N ILE A 489 20.99 -8.91 8.67
CA ILE A 489 22.44 -8.73 8.47
C ILE A 489 22.79 -7.25 8.49
N ASN A 490 22.14 -6.45 7.62
CA ASN A 490 22.31 -5.00 7.58
C ASN A 490 20.93 -4.28 7.59
N PRO A 491 20.61 -3.52 8.64
CA PRO A 491 19.33 -2.86 8.75
C PRO A 491 19.13 -1.67 7.79
N ASN A 492 20.21 -1.02 7.30
CA ASN A 492 20.10 0.18 6.47
C ASN A 492 19.47 -0.09 5.10
N TYR A 493 19.74 -1.26 4.52
CA TYR A 493 19.12 -1.70 3.26
C TYR A 493 18.41 -3.05 3.42
N ASN A 494 17.99 -3.36 4.66
CA ASN A 494 17.17 -4.51 5.01
C ASN A 494 17.74 -5.85 4.50
N LEU A 495 19.08 -5.98 4.47
CA LEU A 495 19.74 -7.22 4.09
C LEU A 495 19.54 -8.27 5.17
N ARG A 496 18.92 -9.41 4.82
CA ARG A 496 18.58 -10.48 5.74
C ARG A 496 18.67 -11.86 5.09
N LEU A 497 18.94 -12.85 5.89
CA LEU A 497 18.63 -14.25 5.56
C LEU A 497 17.17 -14.51 5.96
N GLU A 498 16.43 -15.17 5.10
CA GLU A 498 15.00 -15.44 5.34
C GLU A 498 14.67 -16.88 4.95
N ALA A 499 13.91 -17.57 5.82
CA ALA A 499 13.31 -18.86 5.53
C ALA A 499 11.80 -18.75 5.74
N SER A 500 11.00 -19.33 4.85
CA SER A 500 9.55 -19.36 4.99
C SER A 500 8.94 -20.67 4.55
N ALA A 501 7.76 -20.97 5.12
CA ALA A 501 6.89 -22.05 4.68
C ALA A 501 5.48 -21.48 4.48
N THR A 502 4.84 -21.82 3.38
CA THR A 502 3.50 -21.35 3.02
C THR A 502 2.63 -22.54 2.60
N SER A 503 1.43 -22.58 3.13
CA SER A 503 0.37 -23.52 2.74
C SER A 503 -0.84 -22.72 2.29
N ARG A 504 -1.35 -23.03 1.09
CA ARG A 504 -2.57 -22.44 0.52
C ARG A 504 -3.48 -23.56 0.04
N MET A 505 -4.75 -23.51 0.42
CA MET A 505 -5.76 -24.45 0.02
C MET A 505 -7.01 -23.68 -0.43
N GLU A 506 -7.39 -23.87 -1.68
CA GLU A 506 -8.57 -23.27 -2.29
C GLU A 506 -9.51 -24.39 -2.73
N GLU A 507 -10.73 -24.37 -2.19
CA GLU A 507 -11.71 -25.43 -2.36
C GLU A 507 -13.04 -24.87 -2.86
N ASN A 508 -13.57 -25.46 -3.91
CA ASN A 508 -14.93 -25.24 -4.39
C ASN A 508 -15.49 -26.49 -5.07
N LEU A 509 -16.72 -26.42 -5.55
CA LEU A 509 -17.37 -27.56 -6.21
C LEU A 509 -16.68 -28.05 -7.49
N MET A 510 -15.84 -27.21 -8.11
CA MET A 510 -15.18 -27.49 -9.39
C MET A 510 -13.70 -27.84 -9.24
N ASN A 511 -13.06 -27.36 -8.19
CA ASN A 511 -11.61 -27.49 -8.02
C ASN A 511 -11.21 -27.55 -6.54
N ASN A 512 -10.13 -28.29 -6.27
CA ASN A 512 -9.45 -28.35 -4.98
C ASN A 512 -7.94 -28.16 -5.23
N ASN A 513 -7.47 -26.95 -5.08
CA ASN A 513 -6.08 -26.59 -5.34
C ASN A 513 -5.33 -26.44 -4.01
N ARG A 514 -4.29 -27.26 -3.81
CA ARG A 514 -3.46 -27.26 -2.59
C ARG A 514 -2.02 -27.00 -2.98
N THR A 515 -1.47 -25.90 -2.47
CA THR A 515 -0.08 -25.52 -2.67
C THR A 515 0.65 -25.53 -1.33
N LEU A 516 1.79 -26.17 -1.27
CA LEU A 516 2.72 -26.15 -0.14
C LEU A 516 4.11 -25.87 -0.66
N PHE A 517 4.71 -24.78 -0.23
CA PHE A 517 6.07 -24.46 -0.64
C PHE A 517 6.92 -23.92 0.52
N MET A 518 8.22 -24.16 0.40
CA MET A 518 9.21 -23.63 1.34
C MET A 518 10.27 -22.88 0.56
N THR A 519 10.76 -21.80 1.16
CA THR A 519 11.79 -20.95 0.55
C THR A 519 12.88 -20.58 1.54
N PHE A 520 14.09 -20.36 1.00
CA PHE A 520 15.23 -19.83 1.73
C PHE A 520 15.99 -18.86 0.84
N GLY A 521 16.46 -17.75 1.41
CA GLY A 521 17.20 -16.78 0.59
C GLY A 521 17.88 -15.66 1.34
N LEU A 522 18.71 -14.92 0.58
CA LEU A 522 19.32 -13.66 0.98
C LEU A 522 18.50 -12.53 0.36
N ARG A 523 17.85 -11.75 1.19
CA ARG A 523 16.86 -10.76 0.77
C ARG A 523 17.25 -9.35 1.19
N SER A 524 17.04 -8.38 0.29
CA SER A 524 17.27 -6.97 0.57
C SER A 524 16.22 -6.13 -0.12
N SER A 525 15.10 -5.90 0.56
CA SER A 525 14.00 -5.12 0.00
C SER A 525 13.10 -4.57 1.10
N PHE A 526 12.58 -3.36 0.88
CA PHE A 526 11.45 -2.80 1.62
C PHE A 526 10.12 -2.97 0.87
N ARG A 527 10.09 -3.69 -0.26
CA ARG A 527 8.86 -3.96 -1.01
C ARG A 527 7.94 -4.90 -0.24
N ASN A 528 6.63 -4.63 -0.29
CA ASN A 528 5.63 -5.63 0.02
C ASN A 528 5.47 -6.55 -1.20
N PHE A 529 5.39 -7.83 -0.95
CA PHE A 529 5.02 -8.84 -1.93
C PHE A 529 3.88 -9.66 -1.36
N TYR A 530 2.71 -9.47 -1.93
CA TYR A 530 1.49 -10.15 -1.49
C TYR A 530 1.36 -11.48 -2.23
N ASP A 531 1.32 -12.56 -1.48
CA ASP A 531 1.13 -13.93 -1.96
C ASP A 531 -0.09 -14.61 -1.30
N ASP A 532 -0.87 -13.85 -0.57
CA ASP A 532 -2.02 -14.26 0.22
C ASP A 532 -3.36 -13.80 -0.42
N PHE A 533 -3.58 -14.24 -1.66
CA PHE A 533 -4.79 -13.98 -2.46
C PHE A 533 -5.35 -15.23 -3.11
#